data_08591e74e4f25d458260bf127df68ac7
#
_entry.id   08591e74e4f25d458260bf127df68ac7
#
_cell.length_a   1.000
_cell.length_b   1.000
_cell.length_c   1.000
_cell.angle_alpha   90.00
_cell.angle_beta   90.00
_cell.angle_gamma   90.00
#
_symmetry.space_group_name_H-M   'P 1'
#
loop_
_entity.id
_entity.type
_entity.pdbx_description
1 polymer ?
#
loop_
_entity_poly.entity_id
_entity_poly.type
_entity_poly.pdbx_seq_one_letter_code
_entity_poly.pdbx_strand_id
1 'polypeptide(L)'
;MSNGQQISVGNFNARKSDYSGLGVLGLAFLALIVLTWAPPAQPQDEPVGGDFELIDHHGRPFALEQARGRVVILTFGYTFCPDVCPMTLSTIAAALERIGSAADDALVLFVTLDPDRDTPEHLRQYVSFFHPQILGLTGSEEALRRVAQQYRAKHSFVGKGTRTNYSMDHTAAIYVVDQDGTLARMIPHGMPLEIMVRTLGDMLAKTSRPAADSG
;
A
#
# COMPACT_ATOMS: atom_id res chain seq x y z
N MET A 1 -27.76 -79.03 -44.88
CA MET A 1 -26.48 -78.67 -45.49
C MET A 1 -25.98 -77.41 -44.79
N SER A 2 -25.14 -77.60 -43.79
CA SER A 2 -24.65 -76.50 -42.94
C SER A 2 -23.12 -76.55 -43.00
N ASN A 3 -22.53 -75.48 -43.49
CA ASN A 3 -21.08 -75.34 -43.64
C ASN A 3 -20.59 -74.53 -42.39
N GLY A 4 -19.95 -75.22 -41.48
CA GLY A 4 -19.25 -74.61 -40.34
C GLY A 4 -17.86 -74.17 -40.74
N GLN A 5 -17.60 -72.89 -40.70
CA GLN A 5 -16.25 -72.32 -40.80
C GLN A 5 -15.67 -72.17 -39.41
N GLN A 6 -14.62 -72.91 -39.14
CA GLN A 6 -13.79 -72.73 -37.96
C GLN A 6 -12.82 -71.55 -38.19
N ILE A 7 -12.89 -70.58 -37.25
CA ILE A 7 -11.96 -69.45 -37.20
C ILE A 7 -10.78 -69.86 -36.32
N SER A 8 -9.59 -69.93 -36.97
CA SER A 8 -8.32 -70.17 -36.29
C SER A 8 -7.90 -68.94 -35.49
N VAL A 9 -7.76 -69.08 -34.18
CA VAL A 9 -7.29 -68.03 -33.26
C VAL A 9 -5.74 -68.04 -33.30
N GLY A 10 -5.18 -67.06 -33.99
CA GLY A 10 -3.73 -66.83 -34.04
C GLY A 10 -3.17 -66.49 -32.64
N ASN A 11 -2.13 -67.21 -32.27
CA ASN A 11 -1.36 -67.04 -31.05
C ASN A 11 -0.60 -65.73 -31.08
N PHE A 12 -1.06 -64.73 -30.33
CA PHE A 12 -0.41 -63.42 -30.22
C PHE A 12 0.68 -63.50 -29.15
N ASN A 13 1.91 -63.70 -29.58
CA ASN A 13 3.10 -63.70 -28.72
C ASN A 13 3.38 -62.24 -28.26
N ALA A 14 2.94 -61.87 -27.06
CA ALA A 14 3.28 -60.58 -26.45
C ALA A 14 4.77 -60.52 -26.15
N ARG A 15 5.48 -59.78 -26.97
CA ARG A 15 6.90 -59.42 -26.72
C ARG A 15 6.94 -58.49 -25.52
N LYS A 16 7.41 -58.95 -24.37
CA LYS A 16 7.70 -58.10 -23.20
C LYS A 16 8.76 -57.08 -23.60
N SER A 17 8.35 -55.84 -23.71
CA SER A 17 9.24 -54.70 -23.93
C SER A 17 9.78 -54.29 -22.57
N ASP A 18 11.09 -54.41 -22.39
CA ASP A 18 11.81 -54.00 -21.17
C ASP A 18 11.92 -52.46 -21.13
N TYR A 19 10.93 -51.80 -20.48
CA TYR A 19 10.94 -50.32 -20.25
C TYR A 19 11.64 -49.93 -18.94
N SER A 20 12.44 -50.79 -18.33
CA SER A 20 13.03 -50.57 -17.01
C SER A 20 14.08 -49.45 -16.94
N GLY A 21 14.60 -48.99 -18.09
CA GLY A 21 15.65 -47.97 -18.13
C GLY A 21 15.16 -46.51 -18.40
N LEU A 22 14.05 -46.36 -19.13
CA LEU A 22 13.58 -45.03 -19.52
C LEU A 22 12.76 -44.32 -18.45
N GLY A 23 12.15 -45.05 -17.52
CA GLY A 23 11.27 -44.49 -16.48
C GLY A 23 12.00 -43.65 -15.43
N VAL A 24 13.20 -44.06 -15.05
CA VAL A 24 13.97 -43.38 -13.99
C VAL A 24 14.61 -42.09 -14.49
N LEU A 25 15.12 -42.10 -15.73
CA LEU A 25 15.67 -40.89 -16.38
C LEU A 25 14.57 -39.85 -16.70
N GLY A 26 13.38 -40.29 -17.10
CA GLY A 26 12.24 -39.42 -17.37
C GLY A 26 11.70 -38.74 -16.10
N LEU A 27 11.64 -39.45 -14.99
CA LEU A 27 11.22 -38.90 -13.71
C LEU A 27 12.24 -37.92 -13.14
N ALA A 28 13.55 -38.18 -13.29
CA ALA A 28 14.60 -37.25 -12.88
C ALA A 28 14.60 -35.93 -13.68
N PHE A 29 14.32 -36.03 -15.01
CA PHE A 29 14.23 -34.84 -15.87
C PHE A 29 12.98 -33.98 -15.54
N LEU A 30 11.84 -34.62 -15.28
CA LEU A 30 10.62 -33.93 -14.86
C LEU A 30 10.79 -33.24 -13.46
N ALA A 31 11.48 -33.88 -12.52
CA ALA A 31 11.78 -33.30 -11.22
C ALA A 31 12.71 -32.08 -11.35
N LEU A 32 13.70 -32.13 -12.27
CA LEU A 32 14.61 -31.00 -12.52
C LEU A 32 13.89 -29.79 -13.13
N ILE A 33 12.94 -30.01 -14.03
CA ILE A 33 12.13 -28.94 -14.67
C ILE A 33 11.20 -28.28 -13.63
N VAL A 34 10.62 -29.05 -12.71
CA VAL A 34 9.75 -28.51 -11.66
C VAL A 34 10.55 -27.67 -10.65
N LEU A 35 11.82 -28.04 -10.36
CA LEU A 35 12.68 -27.27 -9.45
C LEU A 35 13.15 -25.93 -10.07
N THR A 36 13.24 -25.83 -11.40
CA THR A 36 13.72 -24.62 -12.08
C THR A 36 12.58 -23.64 -12.42
N TRP A 37 11.32 -24.06 -12.29
CA TRP A 37 10.16 -23.22 -12.57
C TRP A 37 9.42 -22.82 -11.29
N ALA A 38 10.16 -22.47 -10.24
CA ALA A 38 9.55 -21.74 -9.15
C ALA A 38 9.14 -20.36 -9.69
N PRO A 39 7.85 -19.99 -9.72
CA PRO A 39 7.45 -18.63 -10.10
C PRO A 39 8.18 -17.66 -9.17
N PRO A 40 8.65 -16.50 -9.70
CA PRO A 40 9.24 -15.48 -8.83
C PRO A 40 8.25 -15.20 -7.71
N ALA A 41 8.74 -15.14 -6.48
CA ALA A 41 7.94 -14.80 -5.31
C ALA A 41 7.13 -13.54 -5.65
N GLN A 42 5.82 -13.66 -5.57
CA GLN A 42 4.93 -12.54 -5.87
C GLN A 42 5.20 -11.45 -4.82
N PRO A 43 5.42 -10.18 -5.19
CA PRO A 43 5.68 -9.09 -4.24
C PRO A 43 4.48 -8.76 -3.34
N GLN A 44 3.53 -9.66 -3.19
CA GLN A 44 2.25 -9.46 -2.48
C GLN A 44 2.35 -9.66 -0.96
N ASP A 45 3.46 -10.21 -0.48
CA ASP A 45 3.66 -10.52 0.95
C ASP A 45 4.42 -9.43 1.71
N GLU A 46 4.88 -8.38 1.05
CA GLU A 46 5.49 -7.23 1.73
C GLU A 46 4.41 -6.48 2.54
N PRO A 47 4.67 -6.20 3.83
CA PRO A 47 3.73 -5.45 4.65
C PRO A 47 3.47 -4.07 4.02
N VAL A 48 2.21 -3.63 4.05
CA VAL A 48 1.85 -2.30 3.56
C VAL A 48 2.31 -1.26 4.57
N GLY A 49 2.95 -0.18 4.11
CA GLY A 49 3.52 0.85 4.98
C GLY A 49 4.99 0.61 5.26
N GLY A 50 5.49 1.22 6.32
CA GLY A 50 6.90 1.16 6.72
C GLY A 50 7.56 2.52 6.73
N ASP A 51 8.80 2.57 7.22
CA ASP A 51 9.56 3.79 7.39
C ASP A 51 9.95 4.42 6.06
N PHE A 52 10.04 5.74 6.07
CA PHE A 52 10.48 6.53 4.92
C PHE A 52 11.12 7.84 5.37
N GLU A 53 11.88 8.44 4.47
CA GLU A 53 12.46 9.77 4.63
C GLU A 53 12.02 10.67 3.48
N LEU A 54 11.56 11.88 3.81
CA LEU A 54 11.13 12.92 2.87
C LEU A 54 11.59 14.31 3.37
N ILE A 55 11.17 15.36 2.70
CA ILE A 55 11.41 16.75 3.06
C ILE A 55 10.11 17.38 3.54
N ASP A 56 10.11 18.02 4.72
CA ASP A 56 8.94 18.73 5.22
C ASP A 56 8.74 20.09 4.52
N HIS A 57 7.59 20.70 4.71
CA HIS A 57 7.26 22.00 4.12
C HIS A 57 8.06 23.18 4.71
N HIS A 58 8.97 22.93 5.66
CA HIS A 58 9.95 23.89 6.13
C HIS A 58 11.34 23.67 5.49
N GLY A 59 11.45 22.69 4.57
CA GLY A 59 12.71 22.33 3.90
C GLY A 59 13.64 21.46 4.75
N ARG A 60 13.14 20.83 5.81
CA ARG A 60 13.93 19.99 6.72
C ARG A 60 13.71 18.50 6.42
N PRO A 61 14.73 17.66 6.58
CA PRO A 61 14.55 16.22 6.54
C PRO A 61 13.54 15.75 7.58
N PHE A 62 12.62 14.89 7.17
CA PHE A 62 11.64 14.23 8.02
C PHE A 62 11.71 12.72 7.80
N ALA A 63 11.89 11.97 8.88
CA ALA A 63 11.79 10.51 8.89
C ALA A 63 10.55 10.08 9.70
N LEU A 64 9.78 9.11 9.18
CA LEU A 64 8.60 8.60 9.90
C LEU A 64 8.97 8.03 11.28
N GLU A 65 10.17 7.51 11.43
CA GLU A 65 10.71 7.02 12.70
C GLU A 65 10.70 8.10 13.80
N GLN A 66 10.84 9.38 13.44
CA GLN A 66 10.76 10.51 14.39
C GLN A 66 9.36 10.71 14.98
N ALA A 67 8.34 10.09 14.38
CA ALA A 67 6.97 10.14 14.84
C ALA A 67 6.58 8.94 15.73
N ARG A 68 7.54 8.09 16.10
CA ARG A 68 7.27 6.99 17.05
C ARG A 68 6.67 7.54 18.36
N GLY A 69 5.75 6.78 18.95
CA GLY A 69 4.98 7.20 20.10
C GLY A 69 3.75 8.05 19.77
N ARG A 70 3.56 8.45 18.52
CA ARG A 70 2.41 9.22 18.04
C ARG A 70 1.57 8.40 17.07
N VAL A 71 0.27 8.68 17.01
CA VAL A 71 -0.57 8.19 15.90
C VAL A 71 -0.35 9.09 14.70
N VAL A 72 0.04 8.49 13.58
CA VAL A 72 0.27 9.23 12.33
C VAL A 72 -0.91 8.99 11.38
N ILE A 73 -1.48 10.07 10.87
CA ILE A 73 -2.57 10.08 9.90
C ILE A 73 -1.99 10.56 8.57
N LEU A 74 -1.74 9.64 7.64
CA LEU A 74 -1.06 9.94 6.39
C LEU A 74 -2.04 9.89 5.22
N THR A 75 -1.95 10.83 4.30
CA THR A 75 -2.69 10.82 3.04
C THR A 75 -1.80 11.30 1.89
N PHE A 76 -2.02 10.73 0.71
CA PHE A 76 -1.35 11.13 -0.52
C PHE A 76 -2.26 12.06 -1.33
N GLY A 77 -1.65 13.04 -1.98
CA GLY A 77 -2.40 13.97 -2.80
C GLY A 77 -1.50 14.98 -3.50
N TYR A 78 -2.09 16.05 -3.99
CA TYR A 78 -1.37 17.18 -4.59
C TYR A 78 -2.19 18.46 -4.40
N THR A 79 -1.53 19.61 -4.31
CA THR A 79 -2.20 20.87 -3.92
C THR A 79 -3.14 21.41 -4.98
N PHE A 80 -2.94 21.05 -6.26
CA PHE A 80 -3.79 21.43 -7.39
C PHE A 80 -5.00 20.51 -7.59
N CYS A 81 -5.25 19.56 -6.67
CA CYS A 81 -6.45 18.73 -6.69
C CYS A 81 -7.68 19.60 -6.36
N PRO A 82 -8.70 19.64 -7.25
CA PRO A 82 -9.80 20.59 -7.06
C PRO A 82 -10.84 20.13 -6.04
N ASP A 83 -10.83 18.87 -5.60
CA ASP A 83 -11.95 18.28 -4.85
C ASP A 83 -11.49 17.33 -3.72
N VAL A 84 -11.02 16.15 -4.05
CA VAL A 84 -10.79 15.05 -3.09
C VAL A 84 -9.77 15.40 -2.00
N CYS A 85 -8.63 16.03 -2.37
CA CYS A 85 -7.59 16.34 -1.40
C CYS A 85 -8.03 17.38 -0.35
N PRO A 86 -8.58 18.55 -0.74
CA PRO A 86 -9.05 19.52 0.26
C PRO A 86 -10.20 18.96 1.11
N MET A 87 -11.12 18.17 0.54
CA MET A 87 -12.17 17.52 1.33
C MET A 87 -11.61 16.53 2.35
N THR A 88 -10.61 15.73 1.98
CA THR A 88 -9.96 14.78 2.87
C THR A 88 -9.29 15.51 4.05
N LEU A 89 -8.49 16.55 3.76
CA LEU A 89 -7.82 17.33 4.80
C LEU A 89 -8.80 18.07 5.72
N SER A 90 -9.88 18.63 5.15
CA SER A 90 -10.95 19.25 5.94
C SER A 90 -11.66 18.26 6.87
N THR A 91 -11.91 17.02 6.38
CA THR A 91 -12.53 15.97 7.21
C THR A 91 -11.60 15.52 8.33
N ILE A 92 -10.30 15.39 8.06
CA ILE A 92 -9.29 15.07 9.09
C ILE A 92 -9.24 16.20 10.12
N ALA A 93 -9.14 17.46 9.70
CA ALA A 93 -9.12 18.62 10.57
C ALA A 93 -10.35 18.67 11.50
N ALA A 94 -11.54 18.53 10.93
CA ALA A 94 -12.79 18.49 11.71
C ALA A 94 -12.85 17.32 12.69
N ALA A 95 -12.26 16.17 12.33
CA ALA A 95 -12.18 15.03 13.25
C ALA A 95 -11.23 15.30 14.42
N LEU A 96 -10.06 15.90 14.17
CA LEU A 96 -9.13 16.29 15.23
C LEU A 96 -9.75 17.32 16.19
N GLU A 97 -10.41 18.35 15.65
CA GLU A 97 -11.11 19.35 16.46
C GLU A 97 -12.19 18.73 17.36
N ARG A 98 -12.97 17.76 16.85
CA ARG A 98 -13.99 17.07 17.65
C ARG A 98 -13.42 16.14 18.71
N ILE A 99 -12.28 15.51 18.44
CA ILE A 99 -11.57 14.65 19.39
C ILE A 99 -10.96 15.52 20.51
N GLY A 100 -10.58 16.76 20.19
CA GLY A 100 -10.03 17.71 21.15
C GLY A 100 -8.64 17.31 21.64
N SER A 101 -8.32 17.55 22.91
CA SER A 101 -6.97 17.37 23.46
C SER A 101 -6.41 15.93 23.32
N ALA A 102 -7.26 14.92 23.16
CA ALA A 102 -6.77 13.57 22.87
C ALA A 102 -6.10 13.46 21.48
N ALA A 103 -6.33 14.44 20.61
CA ALA A 103 -5.68 14.52 19.30
C ALA A 103 -4.33 15.26 19.31
N ASP A 104 -3.89 15.83 20.46
CA ASP A 104 -2.62 16.57 20.54
C ASP A 104 -1.41 15.68 20.21
N ASP A 105 -1.50 14.40 20.49
CA ASP A 105 -0.50 13.39 20.15
C ASP A 105 -0.60 12.85 18.69
N ALA A 106 -1.56 13.33 17.89
CA ALA A 106 -1.64 12.98 16.49
C ALA A 106 -0.67 13.82 15.65
N LEU A 107 -0.18 13.23 14.55
CA LEU A 107 0.55 13.91 13.49
C LEU A 107 -0.12 13.61 12.16
N VAL A 108 -0.49 14.64 11.40
CA VAL A 108 -1.06 14.47 10.07
C VAL A 108 0.01 14.73 9.02
N LEU A 109 0.20 13.79 8.10
CA LEU A 109 1.15 13.89 7.00
C LEU A 109 0.39 13.96 5.67
N PHE A 110 0.58 15.06 4.95
CA PHE A 110 0.15 15.21 3.57
C PHE A 110 1.36 15.01 2.67
N VAL A 111 1.45 13.83 2.03
CA VAL A 111 2.57 13.48 1.13
C VAL A 111 2.19 13.83 -0.29
N THR A 112 2.94 14.74 -0.92
CA THR A 112 2.64 15.11 -2.29
C THR A 112 3.00 13.98 -3.27
N LEU A 113 2.22 13.90 -4.35
CA LEU A 113 2.49 13.08 -5.53
C LEU A 113 2.99 13.92 -6.72
N ASP A 114 3.14 15.23 -6.52
CA ASP A 114 3.45 16.22 -7.55
C ASP A 114 4.58 17.18 -7.12
N PRO A 115 5.81 16.68 -7.00
CA PRO A 115 6.93 17.50 -6.51
C PRO A 115 7.29 18.68 -7.43
N ASP A 116 6.89 18.61 -8.70
CA ASP A 116 7.19 19.69 -9.68
C ASP A 116 6.42 20.97 -9.35
N ARG A 117 5.18 20.85 -8.85
CA ARG A 117 4.31 21.99 -8.47
C ARG A 117 4.27 22.23 -6.97
N ASP A 118 4.38 21.16 -6.18
CA ASP A 118 4.24 21.20 -4.72
C ASP A 118 5.59 21.40 -4.04
N THR A 119 6.17 22.61 -4.21
CA THR A 119 7.38 22.98 -3.48
C THR A 119 7.13 23.05 -1.97
N PRO A 120 8.15 22.98 -1.10
CA PRO A 120 7.99 23.14 0.34
C PRO A 120 7.17 24.40 0.71
N GLU A 121 7.48 25.52 0.07
CA GLU A 121 6.78 26.79 0.29
C GLU A 121 5.29 26.70 -0.07
N HIS A 122 4.98 26.10 -1.23
CA HIS A 122 3.60 25.94 -1.69
C HIS A 122 2.81 24.97 -0.79
N LEU A 123 3.42 23.87 -0.37
CA LEU A 123 2.84 22.94 0.60
C LEU A 123 2.56 23.63 1.94
N ARG A 124 3.50 24.44 2.44
CA ARG A 124 3.31 25.18 3.69
C ARG A 124 2.08 26.07 3.64
N GLN A 125 1.92 26.83 2.55
CA GLN A 125 0.75 27.68 2.36
C GLN A 125 -0.53 26.85 2.30
N TYR A 126 -0.53 25.76 1.53
CA TYR A 126 -1.71 24.92 1.34
C TYR A 126 -2.17 24.26 2.64
N VAL A 127 -1.28 23.56 3.37
CA VAL A 127 -1.69 22.82 4.59
C VAL A 127 -2.10 23.74 5.72
N SER A 128 -1.61 25.00 5.75
CA SER A 128 -1.96 25.96 6.79
C SER A 128 -3.44 26.36 6.78
N PHE A 129 -4.14 26.16 5.66
CA PHE A 129 -5.58 26.44 5.57
C PHE A 129 -6.46 25.42 6.31
N PHE A 130 -5.91 24.26 6.69
CA PHE A 130 -6.70 23.18 7.26
C PHE A 130 -6.50 23.04 8.76
N HIS A 131 -5.29 22.65 9.19
CA HIS A 131 -5.02 22.44 10.62
C HIS A 131 -3.52 22.55 10.93
N PRO A 132 -3.11 23.12 12.08
CA PRO A 132 -1.69 23.29 12.42
C PRO A 132 -0.91 21.99 12.62
N GLN A 133 -1.57 20.87 12.89
CA GLN A 133 -0.94 19.55 13.01
C GLN A 133 -0.65 18.87 11.64
N ILE A 134 -1.00 19.52 10.53
CA ILE A 134 -0.74 18.95 9.20
C ILE A 134 0.63 19.36 8.72
N LEU A 135 1.50 18.38 8.52
CA LEU A 135 2.82 18.55 7.94
C LEU A 135 2.77 18.12 6.46
N GLY A 136 3.04 19.05 5.54
CA GLY A 136 3.21 18.74 4.13
C GLY A 136 4.59 18.14 3.90
N LEU A 137 4.67 17.06 3.12
CA LEU A 137 5.90 16.36 2.79
C LEU A 137 6.10 16.31 1.28
N THR A 138 7.32 16.58 0.84
CA THR A 138 7.77 16.48 -0.54
C THR A 138 9.14 15.81 -0.61
N GLY A 139 9.70 15.66 -1.81
CA GLY A 139 11.01 15.04 -2.01
C GLY A 139 11.30 14.84 -3.48
N SER A 140 12.32 14.05 -3.81
CA SER A 140 12.53 13.65 -5.19
C SER A 140 11.38 12.77 -5.69
N GLU A 141 11.08 12.84 -6.99
CA GLU A 141 10.05 11.98 -7.61
C GLU A 141 10.27 10.50 -7.29
N GLU A 142 11.53 10.06 -7.28
CA GLU A 142 11.87 8.67 -6.94
C GLU A 142 11.57 8.34 -5.48
N ALA A 143 11.87 9.22 -4.54
CA ALA A 143 11.56 9.02 -3.11
C ALA A 143 10.06 8.96 -2.88
N LEU A 144 9.30 9.90 -3.45
CA LEU A 144 7.84 9.93 -3.35
C LEU A 144 7.19 8.70 -3.97
N ARG A 145 7.69 8.24 -5.13
CA ARG A 145 7.22 7.02 -5.78
C ARG A 145 7.47 5.78 -4.90
N ARG A 146 8.65 5.66 -4.26
CA ARG A 146 8.92 4.56 -3.32
C ARG A 146 7.94 4.56 -2.16
N VAL A 147 7.72 5.71 -1.52
CA VAL A 147 6.78 5.84 -0.39
C VAL A 147 5.35 5.50 -0.84
N ALA A 148 4.92 6.01 -1.99
CA ALA A 148 3.60 5.67 -2.54
C ALA A 148 3.45 4.16 -2.78
N GLN A 149 4.49 3.49 -3.31
CA GLN A 149 4.49 2.04 -3.51
C GLN A 149 4.43 1.26 -2.18
N GLN A 150 5.18 1.66 -1.14
CA GLN A 150 5.13 1.06 0.20
C GLN A 150 3.71 1.08 0.78
N TYR A 151 3.00 2.18 0.58
CA TYR A 151 1.62 2.34 1.04
C TYR A 151 0.58 1.85 0.01
N ARG A 152 1.02 1.27 -1.12
CA ARG A 152 0.16 0.85 -2.25
C ARG A 152 -0.74 1.98 -2.77
N ALA A 153 -0.32 3.22 -2.62
CA ALA A 153 -0.97 4.39 -3.17
C ALA A 153 -0.63 4.50 -4.66
N LYS A 154 -1.63 4.23 -5.50
CA LYS A 154 -1.49 4.34 -6.95
C LYS A 154 -1.78 5.77 -7.39
N HIS A 155 -1.06 6.26 -8.39
CA HIS A 155 -1.35 7.53 -9.04
C HIS A 155 -1.02 7.45 -10.53
N SER A 156 -1.69 8.28 -11.31
CA SER A 156 -1.45 8.42 -12.75
C SER A 156 -1.83 9.81 -13.23
N PHE A 157 -1.11 10.33 -14.21
CA PHE A 157 -1.47 11.58 -14.85
C PHE A 157 -2.71 11.41 -15.73
N VAL A 158 -3.64 12.35 -15.63
CA VAL A 158 -4.88 12.38 -16.42
C VAL A 158 -4.82 13.51 -17.43
N GLY A 159 -5.10 13.19 -18.70
CA GLY A 159 -5.18 14.14 -19.78
C GLY A 159 -3.83 14.45 -20.45
N LYS A 160 -3.94 15.06 -21.64
CA LYS A 160 -2.79 15.53 -22.42
C LYS A 160 -2.50 16.99 -22.08
N GLY A 161 -2.30 17.27 -20.80
CA GLY A 161 -1.96 18.62 -20.34
C GLY A 161 -0.55 19.04 -20.75
N THR A 162 -0.28 20.32 -20.68
CA THR A 162 1.09 20.86 -20.67
C THR A 162 1.75 20.52 -19.32
N ARG A 163 3.08 20.68 -19.19
CA ARG A 163 3.80 20.47 -17.92
C ARG A 163 3.20 21.21 -16.71
N THR A 164 2.37 22.20 -16.93
CA THR A 164 1.77 23.04 -15.90
C THR A 164 0.25 22.89 -15.75
N ASN A 165 -0.43 22.19 -16.68
CA ASN A 165 -1.89 22.03 -16.66
C ASN A 165 -2.27 20.56 -16.87
N TYR A 166 -2.20 19.78 -15.80
CA TYR A 166 -2.60 18.38 -15.75
C TYR A 166 -3.32 18.08 -14.44
N SER A 167 -4.13 17.04 -14.45
CA SER A 167 -4.71 16.42 -13.25
C SER A 167 -4.07 15.07 -12.99
N MET A 168 -4.22 14.59 -11.77
CA MET A 168 -3.73 13.26 -11.37
C MET A 168 -4.86 12.49 -10.71
N ASP A 169 -5.06 11.27 -11.18
CA ASP A 169 -5.84 10.27 -10.43
C ASP A 169 -4.93 9.62 -9.41
N HIS A 170 -5.40 9.46 -8.19
CA HIS A 170 -4.66 8.78 -7.14
C HIS A 170 -5.57 8.02 -6.18
N THR A 171 -4.99 7.08 -5.45
CA THR A 171 -5.69 6.40 -4.37
C THR A 171 -6.09 7.40 -3.29
N ALA A 172 -7.39 7.60 -3.11
CA ALA A 172 -7.95 8.49 -2.12
C ALA A 172 -8.21 7.70 -0.82
N ALA A 173 -7.17 7.49 -0.03
CA ALA A 173 -7.23 6.80 1.24
C ALA A 173 -6.46 7.56 2.32
N ILE A 174 -6.87 7.37 3.56
CA ILE A 174 -6.19 7.83 4.75
C ILE A 174 -5.57 6.60 5.42
N TYR A 175 -4.28 6.66 5.65
CA TYR A 175 -3.50 5.60 6.29
C TYR A 175 -3.24 6.01 7.74
N VAL A 176 -3.64 5.17 8.68
CA VAL A 176 -3.40 5.43 10.10
C VAL A 176 -2.32 4.48 10.58
N VAL A 177 -1.20 5.06 10.94
CA VAL A 177 -0.01 4.37 11.46
C VAL A 177 -0.02 4.51 12.97
N ASP A 178 0.19 3.41 13.66
CA ASP A 178 0.24 3.39 15.13
C ASP A 178 1.58 3.91 15.67
N GLN A 179 1.70 3.92 16.98
CA GLN A 179 2.87 4.42 17.70
C GLN A 179 4.17 3.66 17.40
N ASP A 180 4.05 2.38 17.02
CA ASP A 180 5.18 1.54 16.67
C ASP A 180 5.61 1.73 15.21
N GLY A 181 4.87 2.53 14.45
CA GLY A 181 5.09 2.80 13.03
C GLY A 181 4.50 1.75 12.11
N THR A 182 3.59 0.92 12.61
CA THR A 182 2.89 -0.09 11.83
C THR A 182 1.60 0.49 11.24
N LEU A 183 1.29 0.17 9.99
CA LEU A 183 0.02 0.54 9.38
C LEU A 183 -1.11 -0.22 10.08
N ALA A 184 -1.84 0.47 10.94
CA ALA A 184 -2.92 -0.12 11.72
C ALA A 184 -4.26 -0.12 10.97
N ARG A 185 -4.49 0.88 10.09
CA ARG A 185 -5.78 1.00 9.39
C ARG A 185 -5.68 1.82 8.10
N MET A 186 -6.50 1.45 7.12
CA MET A 186 -6.80 2.27 5.94
C MET A 186 -8.26 2.72 6.00
N ILE A 187 -8.50 4.01 5.82
CA ILE A 187 -9.82 4.62 5.82
C ILE A 187 -10.07 5.16 4.40
N PRO A 188 -11.11 4.72 3.69
CA PRO A 188 -11.41 5.25 2.37
C PRO A 188 -11.86 6.71 2.44
N HIS A 189 -11.61 7.47 1.38
CA HIS A 189 -12.17 8.80 1.20
C HIS A 189 -13.70 8.76 1.26
N GLY A 190 -14.31 9.84 1.77
CA GLY A 190 -15.77 9.94 1.91
C GLY A 190 -16.35 9.24 3.13
N MET A 191 -15.50 8.74 4.03
CA MET A 191 -15.96 8.23 5.33
C MET A 191 -16.71 9.33 6.09
N PRO A 192 -17.91 9.07 6.63
CA PRO A 192 -18.64 10.03 7.47
C PRO A 192 -17.80 10.51 8.64
N LEU A 193 -17.90 11.81 8.96
CA LEU A 193 -17.08 12.45 10.00
C LEU A 193 -17.21 11.73 11.36
N GLU A 194 -18.42 11.30 11.73
CA GLU A 194 -18.68 10.58 13.00
C GLU A 194 -17.92 9.27 13.10
N ILE A 195 -17.78 8.56 11.97
CA ILE A 195 -17.02 7.31 11.91
C ILE A 195 -15.52 7.61 11.97
N MET A 196 -15.07 8.67 11.30
CA MET A 196 -13.69 9.15 11.37
C MET A 196 -13.31 9.50 12.81
N VAL A 197 -14.10 10.32 13.49
CA VAL A 197 -13.91 10.73 14.89
C VAL A 197 -13.80 9.51 15.80
N ARG A 198 -14.72 8.56 15.68
CA ARG A 198 -14.68 7.33 16.49
C ARG A 198 -13.42 6.51 16.19
N THR A 199 -13.12 6.30 14.91
CA THR A 199 -11.97 5.47 14.50
C THR A 199 -10.64 6.05 14.99
N LEU A 200 -10.43 7.36 14.81
CA LEU A 200 -9.21 8.03 15.26
C LEU A 200 -9.18 8.15 16.78
N GLY A 201 -10.31 8.47 17.41
CA GLY A 201 -10.44 8.57 18.86
C GLY A 201 -10.10 7.25 19.56
N ASP A 202 -10.59 6.12 19.05
CA ASP A 202 -10.26 4.79 19.60
C ASP A 202 -8.76 4.46 19.49
N MET A 203 -8.10 4.93 18.45
CA MET A 203 -6.66 4.72 18.27
C MET A 203 -5.84 5.63 19.20
N LEU A 204 -6.21 6.90 19.31
CA LEU A 204 -5.57 7.86 20.18
C LEU A 204 -5.76 7.52 21.67
N ALA A 205 -6.94 7.01 22.06
CA ALA A 205 -7.20 6.58 23.43
C ALA A 205 -6.34 5.39 23.87
N LYS A 206 -5.90 4.54 22.94
CA LYS A 206 -4.95 3.45 23.22
C LYS A 206 -3.55 3.98 23.51
N THR A 207 -3.20 5.12 22.92
CA THR A 207 -1.94 5.83 23.10
C THR A 207 -1.78 6.39 24.50
N SER A 208 -2.88 6.91 25.08
CA SER A 208 -2.88 7.54 26.40
C SER A 208 -2.85 6.55 27.57
N ARG A 209 -2.92 5.25 27.30
CA ARG A 209 -2.82 4.21 28.32
C ARG A 209 -1.36 3.78 28.45
N PRO A 210 -0.66 4.08 29.56
CA PRO A 210 0.64 3.47 29.82
C PRO A 210 0.50 1.96 29.75
N ALA A 211 1.49 1.29 29.13
CA ALA A 211 1.54 -0.16 29.12
C ALA A 211 1.30 -0.68 30.54
N ALA A 212 0.15 -1.34 30.75
CA ALA A 212 -0.13 -1.97 32.02
C ALA A 212 1.00 -2.97 32.27
N ASP A 213 1.74 -2.73 33.37
CA ASP A 213 2.77 -3.60 33.87
C ASP A 213 2.32 -5.05 33.76
N SER A 214 2.90 -5.77 32.82
CA SER A 214 2.84 -7.23 32.80
C SER A 214 3.84 -7.74 33.82
N GLY A 215 3.41 -7.70 35.11
CA GLY A 215 4.08 -8.38 36.20
C GLY A 215 3.92 -9.91 36.10
#